data_6be33f0095f1cfe8ee03e39f7cc83e6e
#
_entry.id   6be33f0095f1cfe8ee03e39f7cc83e6e
#
_cell.length_a   1.000
_cell.length_b   1.000
_cell.length_c   1.000
_cell.angle_alpha   90.00
_cell.angle_beta   90.00
_cell.angle_gamma   90.00
#
_symmetry.space_group_name_H-M   'P 1'
#
loop_
_entity.id
_entity.type
_entity.pdbx_description
1 polymer ?
#
loop_
_entity_poly.entity_id
_entity_poly.type
_entity_poly.pdbx_seq_one_letter_code
_entity_poly.pdbx_strand_id
1 'polypeptide(L)'
;MTLTNEILLGSTVYGTPSGNYDGSSQLFYSDTVRAANYYGGQGSIQTAVISTTGFVGNVKLQATLNDQPSIQAAWSEVAAFDNPSPITTTHTVTITGNFTFIRAEIDNFDAGTINSITLTF
;
A
#
# COMPACT_ATOMS: atom_id res chain seq x y z
N MET A 1 22.82 10.36 4.99
CA MET A 1 21.82 9.56 4.26
C MET A 1 20.43 10.15 4.48
N THR A 2 19.66 10.34 3.45
CA THR A 2 18.32 10.89 3.54
C THR A 2 17.31 9.79 3.26
N LEU A 3 16.37 9.57 4.20
CA LEU A 3 15.28 8.65 3.99
C LEU A 3 14.21 9.31 3.12
N THR A 4 13.60 8.51 2.26
CA THR A 4 12.48 8.94 1.43
C THR A 4 11.20 8.34 2.00
N ASN A 5 10.19 9.18 2.21
CA ASN A 5 8.87 8.74 2.66
C ASN A 5 7.86 9.00 1.55
N GLU A 6 7.11 7.97 1.19
CA GLU A 6 6.03 8.05 0.22
C GLU A 6 4.72 7.63 0.87
N ILE A 7 3.64 8.31 0.54
CA ILE A 7 2.31 7.97 1.05
C ILE A 7 1.54 7.25 -0.04
N LEU A 8 1.24 5.96 0.19
CA LEU A 8 0.42 5.18 -0.73
C LEU A 8 -1.05 5.55 -0.56
N LEU A 9 -1.50 5.63 0.69
CA LEU A 9 -2.90 5.89 0.99
C LEU A 9 -2.98 6.77 2.23
N GLY A 10 -3.71 7.89 2.13
CA GLY A 10 -4.03 8.72 3.28
C GLY A 10 -5.23 8.15 4.05
N SER A 11 -5.74 8.92 5.00
CA SER A 11 -6.87 8.50 5.81
C SER A 11 -8.07 8.13 4.92
N THR A 12 -8.55 6.91 5.08
CA THR A 12 -9.67 6.36 4.29
C THR A 12 -10.67 5.73 5.24
N VAL A 13 -11.88 6.29 5.28
CA VAL A 13 -12.94 5.87 6.19
C VAL A 13 -14.02 5.14 5.39
N TYR A 14 -14.42 3.95 5.89
CA TYR A 14 -15.47 3.17 5.23
C TYR A 14 -16.74 4.02 5.06
N GLY A 15 -17.26 4.03 3.84
CA GLY A 15 -18.48 4.76 3.52
C GLY A 15 -18.28 6.24 3.14
N THR A 16 -17.05 6.77 3.23
CA THR A 16 -16.76 8.17 2.91
C THR A 16 -15.76 8.23 1.76
N PRO A 17 -16.12 8.81 0.59
CA PRO A 17 -15.18 8.92 -0.54
C PRO A 17 -13.94 9.72 -0.17
N SER A 18 -12.77 9.22 -0.54
CA SER A 18 -11.50 9.92 -0.37
C SER A 18 -10.43 9.30 -1.25
N GLY A 19 -9.60 10.13 -1.89
CA GLY A 19 -8.55 9.64 -2.77
C GLY A 19 -9.12 8.74 -3.86
N ASN A 20 -8.58 7.52 -3.97
CA ASN A 20 -9.01 6.54 -4.96
C ASN A 20 -10.21 5.70 -4.50
N TYR A 21 -10.70 5.93 -3.29
CA TYR A 21 -11.84 5.22 -2.73
C TYR A 21 -13.12 6.00 -3.02
N ASP A 22 -14.10 5.36 -3.64
CA ASP A 22 -15.36 6.00 -4.04
C ASP A 22 -16.42 6.06 -2.93
N GLY A 23 -16.14 5.48 -1.78
CA GLY A 23 -17.07 5.47 -0.63
C GLY A 23 -17.96 4.24 -0.57
N SER A 24 -17.97 3.39 -1.59
CA SER A 24 -18.85 2.22 -1.63
C SER A 24 -18.18 0.94 -2.14
N SER A 25 -17.10 1.04 -2.88
CA SER A 25 -16.41 -0.14 -3.41
C SER A 25 -15.68 -0.89 -2.33
N GLN A 26 -15.70 -2.22 -2.39
CA GLN A 26 -14.89 -3.07 -1.52
C GLN A 26 -13.49 -3.29 -2.06
N LEU A 27 -13.27 -3.01 -3.33
CA LEU A 27 -11.97 -3.16 -4.00
C LEU A 27 -11.53 -1.81 -4.56
N PHE A 28 -10.34 -1.38 -4.18
CA PHE A 28 -9.71 -0.21 -4.78
C PHE A 28 -8.19 -0.28 -4.59
N TYR A 29 -7.48 0.58 -5.30
CA TYR A 29 -6.02 0.63 -5.26
C TYR A 29 -5.57 1.97 -4.70
N SER A 30 -4.45 1.94 -3.97
CA SER A 30 -3.77 3.16 -3.54
C SER A 30 -3.08 3.85 -4.73
N ASP A 31 -2.51 5.01 -4.48
CA ASP A 31 -1.60 5.61 -5.45
C ASP A 31 -0.37 4.72 -5.64
N THR A 32 0.18 4.75 -6.84
CA THR A 32 1.45 4.10 -7.15
C THR A 32 2.57 5.05 -6.75
N VAL A 33 3.50 4.57 -5.93
CA VAL A 33 4.60 5.39 -5.43
C VAL A 33 5.95 4.77 -5.83
N ARG A 34 6.97 5.61 -5.85
CA ARG A 34 8.34 5.16 -6.12
C ARG A 34 8.83 4.26 -5.01
N ALA A 35 9.57 3.23 -5.38
CA ALA A 35 10.22 2.32 -4.43
C ALA A 35 11.73 2.56 -4.41
N ALA A 36 12.45 1.76 -3.64
CA ALA A 36 13.87 2.01 -3.33
C ALA A 36 14.78 2.01 -4.56
N ASN A 37 14.41 1.30 -5.61
CA ASN A 37 15.22 1.23 -6.84
C ASN A 37 14.66 2.10 -7.98
N TYR A 38 13.80 3.07 -7.67
CA TYR A 38 13.25 3.95 -8.69
C TYR A 38 14.37 4.74 -9.36
N TYR A 39 14.34 4.77 -10.69
CA TYR A 39 15.22 5.59 -11.53
C TYR A 39 16.71 5.33 -11.26
N GLY A 40 17.09 4.07 -11.05
CA GLY A 40 18.49 3.71 -10.82
C GLY A 40 18.98 3.99 -9.41
N GLY A 41 18.09 4.15 -8.44
CA GLY A 41 18.43 4.41 -7.03
C GLY A 41 18.90 3.17 -6.32
N GLN A 42 19.54 2.26 -6.70
CA GLN A 42 20.31 1.14 -6.12
C GLN A 42 19.79 0.58 -4.79
N GLY A 43 18.60 0.97 -4.35
CA GLY A 43 18.03 0.46 -3.11
C GLY A 43 17.32 -0.88 -3.32
N SER A 44 17.39 -1.74 -2.31
CA SER A 44 16.72 -3.05 -2.34
C SER A 44 15.88 -3.32 -1.11
N ILE A 45 15.82 -2.40 -0.16
CA ILE A 45 15.06 -2.55 1.07
C ILE A 45 14.16 -1.35 1.24
N GLN A 46 12.87 -1.61 1.42
CA GLN A 46 11.89 -0.60 1.75
C GLN A 46 10.96 -1.14 2.84
N THR A 47 10.46 -0.24 3.68
CA THR A 47 9.60 -0.61 4.80
C THR A 47 8.26 0.07 4.64
N ALA A 48 7.19 -0.72 4.67
CA ALA A 48 5.83 -0.22 4.61
C ALA A 48 5.20 -0.27 6.00
N VAL A 49 4.42 0.75 6.33
CA VAL A 49 3.67 0.83 7.57
C VAL A 49 2.20 1.02 7.26
N ILE A 50 1.37 0.12 7.78
CA ILE A 50 -0.08 0.13 7.60
C ILE A 50 -0.70 0.38 8.96
N SER A 51 -1.37 1.53 9.12
CA SER A 51 -2.03 1.90 10.37
C SER A 51 -3.54 1.87 10.17
N THR A 52 -4.26 1.17 11.06
CA THR A 52 -5.71 0.98 10.93
C THR A 52 -6.42 1.21 12.25
N THR A 53 -7.71 1.52 12.18
CA THR A 53 -8.60 1.63 13.34
C THR A 53 -9.92 0.93 13.01
N GLY A 54 -10.18 -0.20 13.67
CA GLY A 54 -11.40 -0.98 13.48
C GLY A 54 -11.58 -1.51 12.06
N PHE A 55 -10.49 -1.67 11.32
CA PHE A 55 -10.49 -2.02 9.91
C PHE A 55 -10.90 -3.49 9.69
N VAL A 56 -11.81 -3.70 8.76
CA VAL A 56 -12.15 -5.03 8.22
C VAL A 56 -11.86 -5.01 6.74
N GLY A 57 -10.98 -5.89 6.29
CA GLY A 57 -10.60 -5.97 4.90
C GLY A 57 -9.20 -6.52 4.74
N ASN A 58 -8.73 -6.53 3.51
CA ASN A 58 -7.41 -7.04 3.16
C ASN A 58 -6.60 -5.94 2.51
N VAL A 59 -5.33 -5.84 2.88
CA VAL A 59 -4.35 -4.97 2.22
C VAL A 59 -3.29 -5.85 1.61
N LYS A 60 -3.10 -5.73 0.30
CA LYS A 60 -2.06 -6.46 -0.43
C LYS A 60 -1.10 -5.46 -1.01
N LEU A 61 0.18 -5.57 -0.66
CA LEU A 61 1.21 -4.72 -1.24
C LEU A 61 1.72 -5.37 -2.50
N GLN A 62 1.72 -4.59 -3.58
CA GLN A 62 2.15 -5.03 -4.90
C GLN A 62 3.35 -4.20 -5.34
N ALA A 63 4.32 -4.84 -5.96
CA ALA A 63 5.55 -4.20 -6.41
C ALA A 63 5.86 -4.60 -7.84
N THR A 64 6.60 -3.76 -8.54
CA THR A 64 7.01 -4.04 -9.90
C THR A 64 8.48 -3.70 -10.11
N LEU A 65 9.11 -4.40 -11.02
CA LEU A 65 10.46 -4.09 -11.52
C LEU A 65 10.41 -3.27 -12.81
N ASN A 66 9.21 -3.02 -13.32
CA ASN A 66 9.00 -2.33 -14.57
C ASN A 66 9.04 -0.81 -14.34
N ASP A 67 9.56 -0.07 -15.30
CA ASP A 67 9.55 1.40 -15.25
C ASP A 67 8.23 2.01 -15.74
N GLN A 68 7.25 1.17 -16.13
CA GLN A 68 5.93 1.60 -16.57
C GLN A 68 4.86 1.03 -15.63
N PRO A 69 4.51 1.75 -14.55
CA PRO A 69 3.61 1.21 -13.54
C PRO A 69 2.17 1.00 -14.02
N SER A 70 1.82 1.48 -15.19
CA SER A 70 0.49 1.27 -15.77
C SER A 70 0.28 -0.14 -16.31
N ILE A 71 1.33 -0.95 -16.45
CA ILE A 71 1.23 -2.32 -16.97
C ILE A 71 0.82 -3.25 -15.83
N GLN A 72 -0.43 -3.71 -15.84
CA GLN A 72 -1.00 -4.52 -14.76
C GLN A 72 -0.28 -5.86 -14.58
N ALA A 73 0.12 -6.50 -15.67
CA ALA A 73 0.77 -7.81 -15.59
C ALA A 73 2.17 -7.77 -14.98
N ALA A 74 2.73 -6.58 -14.80
CA ALA A 74 4.08 -6.42 -14.23
C ALA A 74 4.06 -6.39 -12.70
N TRP A 75 2.89 -6.37 -12.06
CA TRP A 75 2.76 -6.27 -10.61
C TRP A 75 2.79 -7.64 -9.95
N SER A 76 3.53 -7.74 -8.84
CA SER A 76 3.62 -8.95 -8.02
C SER A 76 3.22 -8.63 -6.59
N GLU A 77 2.46 -9.50 -5.95
CA GLU A 77 2.14 -9.36 -4.54
C GLU A 77 3.37 -9.69 -3.70
N VAL A 78 3.79 -8.77 -2.84
CA VAL A 78 4.98 -8.93 -2.00
C VAL A 78 4.65 -9.01 -0.52
N ALA A 79 3.45 -8.63 -0.12
CA ALA A 79 2.99 -8.74 1.27
C ALA A 79 1.47 -8.69 1.30
N ALA A 80 0.89 -9.31 2.32
CA ALA A 80 -0.55 -9.31 2.53
C ALA A 80 -0.87 -9.14 4.02
N PHE A 81 -1.95 -8.44 4.30
CA PHE A 81 -2.42 -8.15 5.65
C PHE A 81 -3.94 -8.33 5.64
N ASP A 82 -4.39 -9.52 6.08
CA ASP A 82 -5.79 -9.91 5.99
C ASP A 82 -6.47 -9.78 7.36
N ASN A 83 -7.59 -9.07 7.40
CA ASN A 83 -8.34 -8.82 8.63
C ASN A 83 -9.82 -9.11 8.43
N PRO A 84 -10.26 -10.33 8.73
CA PRO A 84 -11.68 -10.68 8.65
C PRO A 84 -12.51 -10.13 9.80
N SER A 85 -11.87 -9.64 10.85
CA SER A 85 -12.52 -9.03 12.02
C SER A 85 -11.90 -7.66 12.31
N PRO A 86 -12.65 -6.73 12.91
CA PRO A 86 -12.13 -5.37 13.16
C PRO A 86 -10.81 -5.38 13.90
N ILE A 87 -9.84 -4.63 13.39
CA ILE A 87 -8.52 -4.53 14.00
C ILE A 87 -8.04 -3.08 14.05
N THR A 88 -7.45 -2.73 15.20
CA THR A 88 -6.78 -1.45 15.39
C THR A 88 -5.31 -1.75 15.66
N THR A 89 -4.46 -1.45 14.70
CA THR A 89 -3.03 -1.79 14.81
C THR A 89 -2.19 -0.94 13.87
N THR A 90 -0.88 -1.01 14.11
CA THR A 90 0.12 -0.52 13.17
C THR A 90 0.96 -1.73 12.76
N HIS A 91 0.86 -2.09 11.49
CA HIS A 91 1.56 -3.24 10.93
C HIS A 91 2.73 -2.76 10.09
N THR A 92 3.93 -3.27 10.40
CA THR A 92 5.17 -2.90 9.70
C THR A 92 5.69 -4.11 8.94
N VAL A 93 6.01 -3.90 7.66
CA VAL A 93 6.55 -4.97 6.82
C VAL A 93 7.76 -4.45 6.04
N THR A 94 8.82 -5.25 6.03
CA THR A 94 10.02 -4.96 5.24
C THR A 94 9.94 -5.74 3.93
N ILE A 95 10.07 -5.02 2.82
CA ILE A 95 10.01 -5.58 1.48
C ILE A 95 11.42 -5.54 0.89
N THR A 96 11.95 -6.68 0.52
CA THR A 96 13.30 -6.79 -0.07
C THR A 96 13.18 -7.08 -1.54
N GLY A 97 13.81 -6.26 -2.36
CA GLY A 97 13.83 -6.40 -3.80
C GLY A 97 14.11 -5.06 -4.47
N ASN A 98 14.65 -5.10 -5.68
CA ASN A 98 15.01 -3.90 -6.44
C ASN A 98 13.79 -3.33 -7.17
N PHE A 99 12.73 -3.05 -6.43
CA PHE A 99 11.47 -2.59 -7.01
C PHE A 99 11.53 -1.12 -7.40
N THR A 100 10.87 -0.79 -8.52
CA THR A 100 10.77 0.58 -9.01
C THR A 100 9.55 1.30 -8.46
N PHE A 101 8.42 0.57 -8.32
CA PHE A 101 7.18 1.13 -7.80
C PHE A 101 6.47 0.13 -6.89
N ILE A 102 5.71 0.67 -5.94
CA ILE A 102 4.86 -0.11 -5.03
C ILE A 102 3.50 0.55 -4.97
N ARG A 103 2.45 -0.27 -4.87
CA ARG A 103 1.08 0.18 -4.62
C ARG A 103 0.40 -0.80 -3.68
N ALA A 104 -0.73 -0.40 -3.11
CA ALA A 104 -1.56 -1.27 -2.29
C ALA A 104 -2.88 -1.57 -3.00
N GLU A 105 -3.32 -2.82 -2.91
CA GLU A 105 -4.66 -3.23 -3.29
C GLU A 105 -5.43 -3.48 -2.00
N ILE A 106 -6.56 -2.79 -1.83
CA ILE A 106 -7.44 -2.99 -0.71
C ILE A 106 -8.68 -3.72 -1.23
N ASP A 107 -9.02 -4.88 -0.62
CA ASP A 107 -10.21 -5.61 -0.99
C ASP A 107 -11.00 -6.01 0.25
N ASN A 108 -12.26 -6.43 0.05
CA ASN A 108 -13.20 -6.78 1.12
C ASN A 108 -13.28 -5.70 2.21
N PHE A 109 -13.17 -4.43 1.82
CA PHE A 109 -13.24 -3.30 2.74
C PHE A 109 -14.67 -3.15 3.23
N ASP A 110 -14.94 -3.61 4.45
CA ASP A 110 -16.29 -3.69 5.01
C ASP A 110 -16.52 -2.80 6.22
N ALA A 111 -15.49 -2.30 6.87
CA ALA A 111 -15.65 -1.44 8.05
C ALA A 111 -14.35 -0.74 8.43
N GLY A 112 -14.47 0.31 9.22
CA GLY A 112 -13.37 0.95 9.90
C GLY A 112 -12.61 1.97 9.07
N THR A 113 -11.38 2.23 9.48
CA THR A 113 -10.54 3.28 8.89
C THR A 113 -9.16 2.72 8.62
N ILE A 114 -8.65 2.98 7.43
CA ILE A 114 -7.21 2.88 7.16
C ILE A 114 -6.64 4.26 7.44
N ASN A 115 -5.86 4.40 8.50
CA ASN A 115 -5.31 5.71 8.88
C ASN A 115 -4.26 6.17 7.87
N SER A 116 -3.38 5.26 7.47
CA SER A 116 -2.38 5.53 6.44
C SER A 116 -1.67 4.25 6.00
N ILE A 117 -1.16 4.28 4.78
CA ILE A 117 -0.19 3.30 4.28
C ILE A 117 0.97 4.10 3.73
N THR A 118 2.15 3.92 4.31
CA THR A 118 3.35 4.67 3.93
C THR A 118 4.48 3.73 3.59
N LEU A 119 5.43 4.24 2.80
CA LEU A 119 6.63 3.52 2.40
C LEU A 119 7.84 4.38 2.70
N THR A 120 8.86 3.79 3.31
CA THR A 120 10.12 4.47 3.63
C THR A 120 11.30 3.68 3.09
N PHE A 121 12.24 4.39 2.49
CA PHE A 121 13.48 3.78 2.00
C PHE A 121 14.62 4.77 1.95
#